data_cea1cf5d53a95c56651551dadd711f08
#
_entry.id   cea1cf5d53a95c56651551dadd711f08
#
_cell.length_a   1.000
_cell.length_b   1.000
_cell.length_c   1.000
_cell.angle_alpha   90.00
_cell.angle_beta   90.00
_cell.angle_gamma   90.00
#
_symmetry.space_group_name_H-M   'P 1'
#
loop_
_entity.id
_entity.type
_entity.pdbx_description
1 polymer ?
#
loop_
_entity_poly.entity_id
_entity_poly.type
_entity_poly.pdbx_seq_one_letter_code
_entity_poly.pdbx_strand_id
1 'polypeptide(L)'
;MTKTAVITGASSGLGLEFVKLFANDGYNLVVIARNEKKLLELKKEFSNISITVIPKDLSMPNASKEIMDEIQTKKISVDVLVNNAGFGLLGSFENLDIEQQLNMIHLNISSLTELTYHLLPELKKSKHGKILNVASTAAFQPGPNMAVYYATKAYVLSFSEALAEELKEDNITVTTLCPGATKTNFSSVAKVENTKMFSNAMSSDVVAQQGYHALMQGKGVVITGGFNKVGALAAKFLPRRTAAKVAKLVMKEN
;
A
#
# COMPACT_ATOMS: atom_id res chain seq x y z
N MET A 1 -11.59 14.82 19.93
CA MET A 1 -10.69 15.39 18.91
C MET A 1 -10.93 14.65 17.60
N THR A 2 -10.90 15.34 16.48
CA THR A 2 -11.03 14.71 15.15
C THR A 2 -9.77 13.88 14.85
N LYS A 3 -9.93 12.64 14.41
CA LYS A 3 -8.81 11.74 14.08
C LYS A 3 -8.16 12.14 12.76
N THR A 4 -6.88 11.84 12.60
CA THR A 4 -6.12 12.14 11.37
C THR A 4 -5.56 10.86 10.75
N ALA A 5 -5.74 10.70 9.44
CA ALA A 5 -5.13 9.64 8.64
C ALA A 5 -4.07 10.20 7.69
N VAL A 6 -2.87 9.60 7.71
CA VAL A 6 -1.79 9.84 6.74
C VAL A 6 -1.90 8.81 5.62
N ILE A 7 -2.02 9.25 4.36
CA ILE A 7 -2.24 8.35 3.22
C ILE A 7 -1.19 8.62 2.15
N THR A 8 -0.38 7.62 1.82
CA THR A 8 0.61 7.68 0.75
C THR A 8 0.04 7.19 -0.57
N GLY A 9 0.51 7.75 -1.70
CA GLY A 9 -0.03 7.44 -3.02
C GLY A 9 -1.49 7.92 -3.20
N ALA A 10 -1.87 9.00 -2.51
CA ALA A 10 -3.24 9.49 -2.38
C ALA A 10 -3.88 10.01 -3.67
N SER A 11 -3.10 10.25 -4.74
CA SER A 11 -3.58 10.93 -5.95
C SER A 11 -4.28 10.02 -6.96
N SER A 12 -4.32 8.70 -6.75
CA SER A 12 -4.93 7.75 -7.69
C SER A 12 -5.16 6.36 -7.08
N GLY A 13 -5.93 5.53 -7.79
CA GLY A 13 -6.14 4.12 -7.45
C GLY A 13 -6.63 3.90 -6.03
N LEU A 14 -6.08 2.89 -5.34
CA LEU A 14 -6.49 2.56 -3.97
C LEU A 14 -6.28 3.71 -2.98
N GLY A 15 -5.19 4.48 -3.12
CA GLY A 15 -4.90 5.63 -2.27
C GLY A 15 -5.99 6.69 -2.35
N LEU A 16 -6.49 6.99 -3.55
CA LEU A 16 -7.61 7.89 -3.76
C LEU A 16 -8.90 7.37 -3.12
N GLU A 17 -9.18 6.08 -3.28
CA GLU A 17 -10.37 5.48 -2.65
C GLU A 17 -10.27 5.49 -1.11
N PHE A 18 -9.08 5.28 -0.54
CA PHE A 18 -8.88 5.47 0.90
C PHE A 18 -9.10 6.92 1.33
N VAL A 19 -8.63 7.91 0.57
CA VAL A 19 -8.93 9.32 0.85
C VAL A 19 -10.43 9.57 0.96
N LYS A 20 -11.23 9.07 0.00
CA LYS A 20 -12.69 9.20 0.02
C LYS A 20 -13.32 8.56 1.25
N LEU A 21 -12.90 7.33 1.60
CA LEU A 21 -13.45 6.59 2.74
C LEU A 21 -13.16 7.30 4.06
N PHE A 22 -11.92 7.72 4.30
CA PHE A 22 -11.56 8.44 5.51
C PHE A 22 -12.21 9.83 5.59
N ALA A 23 -12.29 10.55 4.46
CA ALA A 23 -12.96 11.85 4.39
C ALA A 23 -14.45 11.76 4.74
N ASN A 24 -15.15 10.76 4.19
CA ASN A 24 -16.56 10.51 4.46
C ASN A 24 -16.83 10.15 5.94
N ASP A 25 -15.87 9.50 6.60
CA ASP A 25 -15.94 9.20 8.04
C ASP A 25 -15.45 10.36 8.92
N GLY A 26 -15.20 11.55 8.33
CA GLY A 26 -14.86 12.77 9.04
C GLY A 26 -13.43 12.84 9.58
N TYR A 27 -12.50 12.04 9.07
CA TYR A 27 -11.09 12.16 9.43
C TYR A 27 -10.46 13.39 8.78
N ASN A 28 -9.59 14.06 9.51
CA ASN A 28 -8.61 14.95 8.90
C ASN A 28 -7.58 14.10 8.12
N LEU A 29 -7.01 14.66 7.07
CA LEU A 29 -6.11 13.91 6.20
C LEU A 29 -4.77 14.60 6.02
N VAL A 30 -3.71 13.81 5.96
CA VAL A 30 -2.42 14.16 5.38
C VAL A 30 -2.26 13.32 4.11
N VAL A 31 -2.34 13.96 2.94
CA VAL A 31 -2.32 13.29 1.64
C VAL A 31 -0.96 13.51 0.97
N ILE A 32 -0.29 12.40 0.64
CA ILE A 32 1.09 12.39 0.13
C ILE A 32 1.11 11.73 -1.24
N ALA A 33 1.57 12.46 -2.26
CA ALA A 33 1.84 11.95 -3.61
C ALA A 33 2.66 12.97 -4.40
N ARG A 34 3.17 12.58 -5.57
CA ARG A 34 3.95 13.46 -6.47
C ARG A 34 3.10 14.52 -7.16
N ASN A 35 1.84 14.21 -7.48
CA ASN A 35 0.96 15.09 -8.25
C ASN A 35 0.24 16.08 -7.32
N GLU A 36 0.85 17.23 -7.08
CA GLU A 36 0.32 18.29 -6.23
C GLU A 36 -1.06 18.77 -6.70
N LYS A 37 -1.26 18.95 -8.02
CA LYS A 37 -2.53 19.42 -8.57
C LYS A 37 -3.69 18.53 -8.14
N LYS A 38 -3.54 17.20 -8.27
CA LYS A 38 -4.57 16.25 -7.82
C LYS A 38 -4.80 16.28 -6.32
N LEU A 39 -3.75 16.47 -5.52
CA LEU A 39 -3.90 16.59 -4.06
C LEU A 39 -4.65 17.86 -3.67
N LEU A 40 -4.41 18.97 -4.37
CA LEU A 40 -5.16 20.23 -4.15
C LEU A 40 -6.62 20.13 -4.61
N GLU A 41 -6.91 19.36 -5.66
CA GLU A 41 -8.29 19.05 -6.07
C GLU A 41 -9.02 18.28 -4.97
N LEU A 42 -8.42 17.28 -4.34
CA LEU A 42 -8.98 16.56 -3.20
C LEU A 42 -9.27 17.48 -2.02
N LYS A 43 -8.35 18.40 -1.72
CA LYS A 43 -8.56 19.39 -0.64
C LYS A 43 -9.75 20.31 -0.90
N LYS A 44 -10.05 20.62 -2.16
CA LYS A 44 -11.23 21.40 -2.55
C LYS A 44 -12.51 20.57 -2.47
N GLU A 45 -12.45 19.32 -2.92
CA GLU A 45 -13.58 18.39 -2.94
C GLU A 45 -14.11 18.09 -1.51
N PHE A 46 -13.19 17.85 -0.57
CA PHE A 46 -13.53 17.53 0.83
C PHE A 46 -13.31 18.73 1.77
N SER A 47 -14.01 19.84 1.51
CA SER A 47 -13.86 21.09 2.25
C SER A 47 -14.40 21.06 3.69
N ASN A 48 -15.14 20.02 4.08
CA ASN A 48 -15.70 19.80 5.40
C ASN A 48 -14.71 19.23 6.43
N ILE A 49 -13.52 18.82 6.01
CA ILE A 49 -12.44 18.30 6.86
C ILE A 49 -11.13 19.06 6.59
N SER A 50 -10.17 18.95 7.51
CA SER A 50 -8.84 19.50 7.28
C SER A 50 -7.99 18.55 6.43
N ILE A 51 -7.49 19.02 5.28
CA ILE A 51 -6.56 18.26 4.44
C ILE A 51 -5.22 19.01 4.32
N THR A 52 -4.16 18.36 4.82
CA THR A 52 -2.78 18.78 4.62
C THR A 52 -2.24 18.08 3.38
N VAL A 53 -1.85 18.87 2.39
CA VAL A 53 -1.25 18.38 1.15
C VAL A 53 0.27 18.40 1.27
N ILE A 54 0.92 17.26 1.05
CA ILE A 54 2.39 17.12 1.02
C ILE A 54 2.80 16.55 -0.34
N PRO A 55 3.15 17.40 -1.32
CA PRO A 55 3.64 16.95 -2.61
C PRO A 55 5.07 16.42 -2.44
N LYS A 56 5.23 15.09 -2.44
CA LYS A 56 6.51 14.43 -2.21
C LYS A 56 6.67 13.17 -3.06
N ASP A 57 7.86 12.99 -3.61
CA ASP A 57 8.29 11.71 -4.18
C ASP A 57 8.95 10.87 -3.07
N LEU A 58 8.25 9.83 -2.64
CA LEU A 58 8.72 8.92 -1.60
C LEU A 58 9.91 8.04 -2.04
N SER A 59 10.24 7.99 -3.33
CA SER A 59 11.44 7.29 -3.80
C SER A 59 12.72 8.09 -3.59
N MET A 60 12.61 9.37 -3.19
CA MET A 60 13.78 10.23 -2.95
C MET A 60 14.35 10.03 -1.53
N PRO A 61 15.67 10.12 -1.37
CA PRO A 61 16.31 10.08 -0.06
C PRO A 61 15.73 11.13 0.90
N ASN A 62 15.61 10.78 2.17
CA ASN A 62 15.08 11.63 3.25
C ASN A 62 13.60 12.03 3.12
N ALA A 63 12.87 11.59 2.10
CA ALA A 63 11.47 11.97 1.89
C ALA A 63 10.60 11.66 3.12
N SER A 64 10.78 10.50 3.73
CA SER A 64 10.04 10.07 4.92
C SER A 64 10.31 10.98 6.13
N LYS A 65 11.58 11.40 6.32
CA LYS A 65 11.97 12.32 7.38
C LYS A 65 11.37 13.71 7.15
N GLU A 66 11.46 14.24 5.95
CA GLU A 66 10.91 15.56 5.59
C GLU A 66 9.38 15.61 5.80
N ILE A 67 8.68 14.52 5.50
CA ILE A 67 7.24 14.38 5.79
C ILE A 67 6.99 14.43 7.30
N MET A 68 7.80 13.71 8.09
CA MET A 68 7.67 13.74 9.54
C MET A 68 7.94 15.13 10.12
N ASP A 69 9.00 15.81 9.65
CA ASP A 69 9.33 17.17 10.06
C ASP A 69 8.17 18.15 9.77
N GLU A 70 7.50 18.01 8.63
CA GLU A 70 6.33 18.81 8.27
C GLU A 70 5.12 18.52 9.18
N ILE A 71 4.84 17.24 9.48
CA ILE A 71 3.79 16.81 10.40
C ILE A 71 4.02 17.40 11.80
N GLN A 72 5.26 17.33 12.30
CA GLN A 72 5.65 17.89 13.60
C GLN A 72 5.54 19.42 13.63
N THR A 73 6.06 20.10 12.61
CA THR A 73 5.99 21.57 12.50
C THR A 73 4.54 22.08 12.53
N LYS A 74 3.64 21.36 11.87
CA LYS A 74 2.20 21.65 11.84
C LYS A 74 1.46 21.12 13.08
N LYS A 75 2.15 20.45 14.00
CA LYS A 75 1.57 19.84 15.22
C LYS A 75 0.38 18.93 14.94
N ILE A 76 0.47 18.13 13.87
CA ILE A 76 -0.59 17.21 13.48
C ILE A 76 -0.45 15.93 14.31
N SER A 77 -1.50 15.56 15.04
CA SER A 77 -1.61 14.24 15.67
C SER A 77 -2.02 13.21 14.62
N VAL A 78 -1.40 12.02 14.65
CA VAL A 78 -1.66 10.96 13.67
C VAL A 78 -2.27 9.74 14.36
N ASP A 79 -3.45 9.31 13.88
CA ASP A 79 -4.18 8.15 14.38
C ASP A 79 -4.07 6.95 13.43
N VAL A 80 -3.92 7.20 12.14
CA VAL A 80 -3.87 6.16 11.11
C VAL A 80 -2.77 6.45 10.11
N LEU A 81 -2.00 5.41 9.77
CA LEU A 81 -1.06 5.41 8.65
C LEU A 81 -1.50 4.42 7.58
N VAL A 82 -1.66 4.89 6.34
CA VAL A 82 -1.94 4.08 5.15
C VAL A 82 -0.73 4.11 4.22
N ASN A 83 0.12 3.10 4.30
CA ASN A 83 1.23 2.86 3.39
C ASN A 83 0.72 2.18 2.11
N ASN A 84 0.29 3.01 1.15
CA ASN A 84 -0.27 2.53 -0.11
C ASN A 84 0.65 2.83 -1.32
N ALA A 85 1.51 3.84 -1.25
CA ALA A 85 2.42 4.17 -2.34
C ALA A 85 3.28 2.96 -2.76
N GLY A 86 3.37 2.72 -4.05
CA GLY A 86 4.15 1.61 -4.60
C GLY A 86 3.88 1.42 -6.09
N PHE A 87 4.80 0.74 -6.76
CA PHE A 87 4.63 0.36 -8.16
C PHE A 87 5.26 -1.01 -8.44
N GLY A 88 5.01 -1.54 -9.64
CA GLY A 88 5.57 -2.79 -10.15
C GLY A 88 6.10 -2.61 -11.56
N LEU A 89 6.94 -3.55 -12.01
CA LEU A 89 7.48 -3.61 -13.37
C LEU A 89 7.34 -5.04 -13.88
N LEU A 90 6.81 -5.20 -15.10
CA LEU A 90 6.73 -6.47 -15.82
C LEU A 90 7.87 -6.55 -16.83
N GLY A 91 8.63 -7.62 -16.82
CA GLY A 91 9.73 -7.92 -17.72
C GLY A 91 10.72 -8.89 -17.11
N SER A 92 11.57 -9.53 -17.92
CA SER A 92 12.67 -10.33 -17.37
C SER A 92 13.65 -9.44 -16.61
N PHE A 93 14.22 -9.96 -15.54
CA PHE A 93 15.09 -9.21 -14.63
C PHE A 93 16.24 -8.48 -15.36
N GLU A 94 16.85 -9.14 -16.31
CA GLU A 94 17.97 -8.60 -17.10
C GLU A 94 17.59 -7.51 -18.11
N ASN A 95 16.30 -7.48 -18.54
CA ASN A 95 15.82 -6.54 -19.56
C ASN A 95 15.14 -5.31 -18.94
N LEU A 96 14.89 -5.31 -17.64
CA LEU A 96 14.35 -4.15 -16.93
C LEU A 96 15.48 -3.24 -16.49
N ASP A 97 15.26 -1.94 -16.61
CA ASP A 97 16.18 -0.91 -16.14
C ASP A 97 16.48 -1.07 -14.65
N ILE A 98 17.77 -1.16 -14.29
CA ILE A 98 18.20 -1.44 -12.91
C ILE A 98 17.83 -0.29 -11.96
N GLU A 99 17.91 0.96 -12.40
CA GLU A 99 17.55 2.11 -11.56
C GLU A 99 16.06 2.09 -11.22
N GLN A 100 15.20 1.72 -12.16
CA GLN A 100 13.78 1.57 -11.90
C GLN A 100 13.49 0.41 -10.92
N GLN A 101 14.24 -0.69 -11.01
CA GLN A 101 14.12 -1.81 -10.06
C GLN A 101 14.56 -1.40 -8.65
N LEU A 102 15.67 -0.65 -8.52
CA LEU A 102 16.15 -0.12 -7.24
C LEU A 102 15.18 0.91 -6.66
N ASN A 103 14.64 1.80 -7.48
CA ASN A 103 13.60 2.75 -7.08
C ASN A 103 12.33 2.04 -6.58
N MET A 104 11.97 0.90 -7.19
CA MET A 104 10.86 0.06 -6.71
C MET A 104 11.12 -0.51 -5.31
N ILE A 105 12.34 -1.00 -5.07
CA ILE A 105 12.76 -1.48 -3.74
C ILE A 105 12.69 -0.31 -2.74
N HIS A 106 13.24 0.82 -3.10
CA HIS A 106 13.27 1.99 -2.24
C HIS A 106 11.85 2.44 -1.86
N LEU A 107 10.97 2.62 -2.85
CA LEU A 107 9.58 3.05 -2.60
C LEU A 107 8.77 2.00 -1.83
N ASN A 108 8.79 0.74 -2.30
CA ASN A 108 7.91 -0.30 -1.75
C ASN A 108 8.38 -0.85 -0.39
N ILE A 109 9.69 -0.73 -0.07
CA ILE A 109 10.30 -1.26 1.16
C ILE A 109 10.83 -0.14 2.05
N SER A 110 11.90 0.57 1.61
CA SER A 110 12.61 1.52 2.47
C SER A 110 11.70 2.64 2.95
N SER A 111 11.01 3.31 2.03
CA SER A 111 10.11 4.43 2.36
C SER A 111 8.95 4.01 3.25
N LEU A 112 8.36 2.83 3.00
CA LEU A 112 7.31 2.28 3.86
C LEU A 112 7.84 2.03 5.28
N THR A 113 9.02 1.42 5.39
CA THR A 113 9.65 1.11 6.67
C THR A 113 10.03 2.39 7.43
N GLU A 114 10.69 3.33 6.77
CA GLU A 114 11.10 4.62 7.34
C GLU A 114 9.89 5.44 7.80
N LEU A 115 8.86 5.57 6.96
CA LEU A 115 7.67 6.34 7.30
C LEU A 115 6.93 5.71 8.48
N THR A 116 6.83 4.38 8.52
CA THR A 116 6.27 3.66 9.66
C THR A 116 7.07 3.95 10.93
N TYR A 117 8.41 3.85 10.87
CA TYR A 117 9.29 4.14 11.99
C TYR A 117 9.12 5.57 12.52
N HIS A 118 9.12 6.56 11.63
CA HIS A 118 9.02 7.96 12.01
C HIS A 118 7.64 8.33 12.59
N LEU A 119 6.55 7.73 12.11
CA LEU A 119 5.20 8.00 12.58
C LEU A 119 4.79 7.18 13.81
N LEU A 120 5.54 6.13 14.15
CA LEU A 120 5.21 5.26 15.27
C LEU A 120 5.05 6.00 16.61
N PRO A 121 5.89 7.00 16.98
CA PRO A 121 5.69 7.77 18.20
C PRO A 121 4.34 8.52 18.25
N GLU A 122 3.87 9.04 17.12
CA GLU A 122 2.57 9.72 17.04
C GLU A 122 1.41 8.71 17.15
N LEU A 123 1.53 7.58 16.47
CA LEU A 123 0.54 6.48 16.55
C LEU A 123 0.42 5.92 17.98
N LYS A 124 1.51 5.85 18.74
CA LYS A 124 1.50 5.45 20.16
C LYS A 124 0.74 6.45 21.04
N LYS A 125 0.82 7.75 20.74
CA LYS A 125 0.07 8.80 21.47
C LYS A 125 -1.44 8.70 21.26
N SER A 126 -1.89 8.15 20.14
CA SER A 126 -3.30 8.04 19.75
C SER A 126 -4.12 7.04 20.58
N LYS A 127 -3.53 6.22 21.43
CA LYS A 127 -4.17 5.12 22.21
C LYS A 127 -4.82 4.00 21.36
N HIS A 128 -5.13 4.23 20.09
CA HIS A 128 -5.76 3.29 19.16
C HIS A 128 -5.19 3.48 17.76
N GLY A 129 -3.87 3.58 17.69
CA GLY A 129 -3.14 3.75 16.43
C GLY A 129 -3.44 2.59 15.45
N LYS A 130 -3.52 2.91 14.16
CA LYS A 130 -3.78 1.92 13.12
C LYS A 130 -2.81 2.09 11.96
N ILE A 131 -2.30 0.97 11.48
CA ILE A 131 -1.43 0.93 10.28
C ILE A 131 -2.08 0.02 9.24
N LEU A 132 -2.24 0.51 8.01
CA LEU A 132 -2.61 -0.27 6.85
C LEU A 132 -1.43 -0.31 5.88
N ASN A 133 -0.87 -1.49 5.67
CA ASN A 133 0.17 -1.70 4.66
C ASN A 133 -0.42 -2.42 3.45
N VAL A 134 -0.28 -1.82 2.26
CA VAL A 134 -0.77 -2.40 1.01
C VAL A 134 0.32 -3.31 0.42
N ALA A 135 0.17 -4.61 0.65
CA ALA A 135 0.95 -5.67 0.02
C ALA A 135 0.36 -6.07 -1.35
N SER A 136 0.17 -7.34 -1.60
CA SER A 136 -0.45 -7.93 -2.80
C SER A 136 -0.60 -9.44 -2.61
N THR A 137 -1.43 -10.10 -3.41
CA THR A 137 -1.37 -11.57 -3.58
C THR A 137 -0.01 -12.05 -4.09
N ALA A 138 0.77 -11.18 -4.72
CA ALA A 138 2.17 -11.43 -5.10
C ALA A 138 3.08 -11.75 -3.90
N ALA A 139 2.68 -11.40 -2.68
CA ALA A 139 3.46 -11.66 -1.46
C ALA A 139 3.59 -13.16 -1.11
N PHE A 140 2.71 -14.01 -1.63
CA PHE A 140 2.62 -15.41 -1.19
C PHE A 140 3.48 -16.39 -1.99
N GLN A 141 4.02 -16.00 -3.15
CA GLN A 141 4.83 -16.88 -4.01
C GLN A 141 5.91 -16.11 -4.80
N PRO A 142 6.92 -16.78 -5.34
CA PRO A 142 7.85 -16.15 -6.29
C PRO A 142 7.14 -15.80 -7.60
N GLY A 143 7.46 -14.64 -8.20
CA GLY A 143 6.87 -14.18 -9.45
C GLY A 143 7.90 -13.94 -10.55
N PRO A 144 8.18 -14.92 -11.43
CA PRO A 144 9.02 -14.69 -12.62
C PRO A 144 8.43 -13.56 -13.48
N ASN A 145 9.30 -12.80 -14.14
CA ASN A 145 9.00 -11.56 -14.88
C ASN A 145 8.53 -10.35 -14.03
N MET A 146 8.41 -10.53 -12.72
CA MET A 146 8.16 -9.46 -11.73
C MET A 146 8.93 -9.76 -10.44
N ALA A 147 10.12 -10.30 -10.54
CA ALA A 147 10.87 -10.87 -9.40
C ALA A 147 11.04 -9.87 -8.25
N VAL A 148 11.48 -8.66 -8.56
CA VAL A 148 11.67 -7.60 -7.55
C VAL A 148 10.34 -7.19 -6.93
N TYR A 149 9.29 -6.98 -7.72
CA TYR A 149 7.97 -6.61 -7.20
C TYR A 149 7.43 -7.65 -6.21
N TYR A 150 7.45 -8.95 -6.58
CA TYR A 150 6.98 -10.03 -5.70
C TYR A 150 7.80 -10.09 -4.41
N ALA A 151 9.12 -9.90 -4.50
CA ALA A 151 9.99 -9.84 -3.34
C ALA A 151 9.66 -8.65 -2.43
N THR A 152 9.40 -7.44 -2.99
CA THR A 152 8.99 -6.29 -2.19
C THR A 152 7.67 -6.53 -1.46
N LYS A 153 6.70 -7.20 -2.11
CA LYS A 153 5.40 -7.47 -1.49
C LYS A 153 5.47 -8.58 -0.44
N ALA A 154 6.37 -9.56 -0.62
CA ALA A 154 6.68 -10.55 0.41
C ALA A 154 7.32 -9.91 1.65
N TYR A 155 8.24 -8.94 1.45
CA TYR A 155 8.78 -8.14 2.55
C TYR A 155 7.66 -7.43 3.32
N VAL A 156 6.78 -6.70 2.62
CA VAL A 156 5.69 -5.93 3.25
C VAL A 156 4.78 -6.85 4.07
N LEU A 157 4.44 -8.04 3.56
CA LEU A 157 3.62 -9.01 4.29
C LEU A 157 4.32 -9.46 5.58
N SER A 158 5.55 -9.96 5.48
CA SER A 158 6.31 -10.48 6.62
C SER A 158 6.60 -9.40 7.65
N PHE A 159 7.00 -8.20 7.22
CA PHE A 159 7.22 -7.04 8.08
C PHE A 159 5.96 -6.66 8.85
N SER A 160 4.82 -6.61 8.16
CA SER A 160 3.55 -6.22 8.78
C SER A 160 3.05 -7.24 9.81
N GLU A 161 3.21 -8.54 9.55
CA GLU A 161 2.83 -9.59 10.49
C GLU A 161 3.70 -9.55 11.77
N ALA A 162 5.02 -9.34 11.62
CA ALA A 162 5.92 -9.18 12.76
C ALA A 162 5.59 -7.91 13.55
N LEU A 163 5.43 -6.78 12.86
CA LEU A 163 5.12 -5.50 13.49
C LEU A 163 3.78 -5.52 14.24
N ALA A 164 2.79 -6.27 13.73
CA ALA A 164 1.50 -6.45 14.40
C ALA A 164 1.65 -7.10 15.79
N GLU A 165 2.55 -8.06 15.94
CA GLU A 165 2.79 -8.70 17.24
C GLU A 165 3.61 -7.79 18.16
N GLU A 166 4.63 -7.10 17.64
CA GLU A 166 5.46 -6.16 18.41
C GLU A 166 4.66 -4.99 18.99
N LEU A 167 3.66 -4.48 18.27
CA LEU A 167 2.89 -3.29 18.65
C LEU A 167 1.60 -3.60 19.42
N LYS A 168 1.34 -4.86 19.72
CA LYS A 168 0.11 -5.30 20.39
C LYS A 168 -0.05 -4.70 21.80
N GLU A 169 1.04 -4.61 22.56
CA GLU A 169 1.03 -4.00 23.89
C GLU A 169 0.81 -2.48 23.85
N ASP A 170 1.17 -1.84 22.76
CA ASP A 170 0.92 -0.41 22.52
C ASP A 170 -0.52 -0.12 22.04
N ASN A 171 -1.39 -1.13 21.92
CA ASN A 171 -2.73 -1.04 21.33
C ASN A 171 -2.76 -0.49 19.90
N ILE A 172 -1.70 -0.73 19.12
CA ILE A 172 -1.64 -0.38 17.72
C ILE A 172 -1.97 -1.63 16.89
N THR A 173 -2.92 -1.50 15.97
CA THR A 173 -3.26 -2.59 15.05
C THR A 173 -2.59 -2.40 13.69
N VAL A 174 -2.02 -3.48 13.16
CA VAL A 174 -1.42 -3.49 11.81
C VAL A 174 -2.24 -4.41 10.92
N THR A 175 -2.78 -3.85 9.86
CA THR A 175 -3.55 -4.56 8.83
C THR A 175 -2.73 -4.63 7.55
N THR A 176 -2.58 -5.82 6.99
CA THR A 176 -1.94 -6.03 5.69
C THR A 176 -3.00 -6.32 4.65
N LEU A 177 -3.20 -5.39 3.72
CA LEU A 177 -4.10 -5.59 2.59
C LEU A 177 -3.34 -6.27 1.46
N CYS A 178 -3.82 -7.43 1.03
CA CYS A 178 -3.25 -8.22 -0.06
C CYS A 178 -4.24 -8.28 -1.25
N PRO A 179 -4.32 -7.23 -2.09
CA PRO A 179 -5.18 -7.25 -3.26
C PRO A 179 -4.61 -8.18 -4.34
N GLY A 180 -5.52 -8.77 -5.12
CA GLY A 180 -5.19 -9.32 -6.43
C GLY A 180 -5.13 -8.22 -7.49
N ALA A 181 -5.27 -8.58 -8.77
CA ALA A 181 -5.40 -7.61 -9.84
C ALA A 181 -6.53 -6.62 -9.56
N THR A 182 -6.21 -5.33 -9.63
CA THR A 182 -7.13 -4.24 -9.29
C THR A 182 -7.06 -3.16 -10.38
N LYS A 183 -8.21 -2.69 -10.85
CA LYS A 183 -8.31 -1.64 -11.87
C LYS A 183 -7.83 -0.30 -11.29
N THR A 184 -6.59 0.05 -11.55
CA THR A 184 -5.93 1.28 -11.09
C THR A 184 -4.86 1.70 -12.10
N ASN A 185 -4.27 2.87 -11.94
CA ASN A 185 -3.12 3.29 -12.76
C ASN A 185 -1.88 2.38 -12.57
N PHE A 186 -1.89 1.50 -11.57
CA PHE A 186 -0.82 0.52 -11.37
C PHE A 186 -0.68 -0.41 -12.58
N SER A 187 -1.80 -0.86 -13.18
CA SER A 187 -1.77 -1.78 -14.32
C SER A 187 -1.05 -1.17 -15.52
N SER A 188 -1.29 0.12 -15.81
CA SER A 188 -0.62 0.84 -16.90
C SER A 188 0.87 1.06 -16.61
N VAL A 189 1.22 1.46 -15.38
CA VAL A 189 2.62 1.67 -14.96
C VAL A 189 3.41 0.37 -15.01
N ALA A 190 2.83 -0.72 -14.51
CA ALA A 190 3.45 -2.05 -14.48
C ALA A 190 3.38 -2.77 -15.84
N LYS A 191 2.64 -2.24 -16.83
CA LYS A 191 2.39 -2.85 -18.16
C LYS A 191 1.78 -4.26 -18.07
N VAL A 192 0.87 -4.48 -17.12
CA VAL A 192 0.25 -5.79 -16.86
C VAL A 192 -1.20 -5.90 -17.36
N GLU A 193 -1.75 -4.87 -17.98
CA GLU A 193 -3.16 -4.79 -18.41
C GLU A 193 -3.57 -5.94 -19.34
N ASN A 194 -2.67 -6.36 -20.24
CA ASN A 194 -2.91 -7.41 -21.21
C ASN A 194 -2.61 -8.83 -20.70
N THR A 195 -2.27 -8.98 -19.43
CA THR A 195 -1.99 -10.31 -18.85
C THR A 195 -3.27 -11.02 -18.42
N LYS A 196 -3.25 -12.36 -18.43
CA LYS A 196 -4.36 -13.19 -17.93
C LYS A 196 -4.77 -12.86 -16.50
N MET A 197 -3.82 -12.37 -15.68
CA MET A 197 -4.08 -11.96 -14.31
C MET A 197 -5.06 -10.78 -14.23
N PHE A 198 -5.06 -9.87 -15.21
CA PHE A 198 -5.90 -8.67 -15.21
C PHE A 198 -7.27 -8.85 -15.87
N SER A 199 -7.54 -10.01 -16.51
CA SER A 199 -8.85 -10.28 -17.14
C SER A 199 -10.03 -10.18 -16.16
N ASN A 200 -9.82 -10.49 -14.87
CA ASN A 200 -10.82 -10.44 -13.81
C ASN A 200 -10.43 -9.44 -12.69
N ALA A 201 -9.83 -8.31 -13.04
CA ALA A 201 -9.40 -7.31 -12.08
C ALA A 201 -10.60 -6.69 -11.33
N MET A 202 -10.51 -6.65 -10.00
CA MET A 202 -11.52 -6.01 -9.13
C MET A 202 -11.46 -4.48 -9.28
N SER A 203 -12.56 -3.80 -9.02
CA SER A 203 -12.58 -2.34 -8.95
C SER A 203 -11.86 -1.82 -7.69
N SER A 204 -11.23 -0.65 -7.80
CA SER A 204 -10.44 -0.07 -6.70
C SER A 204 -11.27 0.30 -5.49
N ASP A 205 -12.51 0.77 -5.69
CA ASP A 205 -13.45 1.11 -4.62
C ASP A 205 -13.80 -0.10 -3.75
N VAL A 206 -14.15 -1.25 -4.37
CA VAL A 206 -14.46 -2.49 -3.65
C VAL A 206 -13.26 -3.00 -2.86
N VAL A 207 -12.06 -2.95 -3.45
CA VAL A 207 -10.82 -3.38 -2.78
C VAL A 207 -10.49 -2.46 -1.62
N ALA A 208 -10.59 -1.14 -1.81
CA ALA A 208 -10.34 -0.16 -0.75
C ALA A 208 -11.35 -0.29 0.40
N GLN A 209 -12.64 -0.49 0.11
CA GLN A 209 -13.67 -0.74 1.13
C GLN A 209 -13.34 -1.97 1.98
N GLN A 210 -12.94 -3.09 1.36
CA GLN A 210 -12.55 -4.30 2.10
C GLN A 210 -11.33 -4.02 3.00
N GLY A 211 -10.33 -3.30 2.50
CA GLY A 211 -9.14 -2.90 3.27
C GLY A 211 -9.49 -1.97 4.42
N TYR A 212 -10.31 -0.97 4.16
CA TYR A 212 -10.76 -0.02 5.17
C TYR A 212 -11.55 -0.68 6.31
N HIS A 213 -12.54 -1.50 5.98
CA HIS A 213 -13.31 -2.23 6.98
C HIS A 213 -12.44 -3.18 7.80
N ALA A 214 -11.48 -3.84 7.16
CA ALA A 214 -10.54 -4.71 7.86
C ALA A 214 -9.64 -3.92 8.83
N LEU A 215 -9.12 -2.76 8.41
CA LEU A 215 -8.36 -1.85 9.25
C LEU A 215 -9.17 -1.38 10.47
N MET A 216 -10.43 -0.96 10.24
CA MET A 216 -11.29 -0.51 11.33
C MET A 216 -11.59 -1.62 12.33
N GLN A 217 -11.71 -2.86 11.87
CA GLN A 217 -11.93 -4.05 12.71
C GLN A 217 -10.64 -4.61 13.33
N GLY A 218 -9.46 -4.05 13.05
CA GLY A 218 -8.18 -4.54 13.57
C GLY A 218 -7.79 -5.93 13.03
N LYS A 219 -8.25 -6.31 11.82
CA LYS A 219 -7.88 -7.58 11.19
C LYS A 219 -6.42 -7.53 10.72
N GLY A 220 -5.68 -8.63 10.90
CA GLY A 220 -4.28 -8.75 10.48
C GLY A 220 -4.13 -8.79 8.95
N VAL A 221 -4.10 -9.97 8.35
CA VAL A 221 -3.94 -10.14 6.88
C VAL A 221 -5.32 -10.28 6.21
N VAL A 222 -5.54 -9.47 5.17
CA VAL A 222 -6.78 -9.46 4.40
C VAL A 222 -6.50 -9.59 2.92
N ILE A 223 -6.96 -10.69 2.32
CA ILE A 223 -6.86 -10.94 0.88
C ILE A 223 -8.23 -10.62 0.27
N THR A 224 -8.25 -9.74 -0.74
CA THR A 224 -9.50 -9.34 -1.40
C THR A 224 -9.91 -10.32 -2.51
N GLY A 225 -11.19 -10.65 -2.57
CA GLY A 225 -11.75 -11.58 -3.53
C GLY A 225 -11.58 -13.06 -3.15
N GLY A 226 -12.67 -13.86 -3.31
CA GLY A 226 -12.67 -15.27 -2.92
C GLY A 226 -11.66 -16.11 -3.69
N PHE A 227 -11.58 -15.91 -5.00
CA PHE A 227 -10.62 -16.61 -5.86
C PHE A 227 -9.16 -16.30 -5.46
N ASN A 228 -8.85 -15.05 -5.14
CA ASN A 228 -7.53 -14.64 -4.68
C ASN A 228 -7.16 -15.29 -3.35
N LYS A 229 -8.12 -15.45 -2.43
CA LYS A 229 -7.90 -16.14 -1.15
C LYS A 229 -7.50 -17.60 -1.36
N VAL A 230 -8.23 -18.29 -2.24
CA VAL A 230 -7.91 -19.70 -2.58
C VAL A 230 -6.54 -19.81 -3.22
N GLY A 231 -6.20 -18.93 -4.17
CA GLY A 231 -4.90 -18.91 -4.84
C GLY A 231 -3.74 -18.66 -3.87
N ALA A 232 -3.87 -17.67 -2.98
CA ALA A 232 -2.86 -17.36 -1.99
C ALA A 232 -2.68 -18.49 -0.96
N LEU A 233 -3.79 -19.14 -0.56
CA LEU A 233 -3.73 -20.29 0.34
C LEU A 233 -3.04 -21.48 -0.35
N ALA A 234 -3.42 -21.79 -1.59
CA ALA A 234 -2.79 -22.86 -2.37
C ALA A 234 -1.27 -22.62 -2.55
N ALA A 235 -0.85 -21.38 -2.78
CA ALA A 235 0.54 -21.01 -2.93
C ALA A 235 1.39 -21.32 -1.67
N LYS A 236 0.80 -21.30 -0.48
CA LYS A 236 1.47 -21.65 0.79
C LYS A 236 1.81 -23.15 0.89
N PHE A 237 0.99 -24.02 0.27
CA PHE A 237 1.17 -25.48 0.32
C PHE A 237 1.92 -26.04 -0.88
N LEU A 238 2.01 -25.32 -1.98
CA LEU A 238 2.74 -25.74 -3.16
C LEU A 238 4.27 -25.64 -2.94
N PRO A 239 5.07 -26.59 -3.46
CA PRO A 239 6.50 -26.40 -3.55
C PRO A 239 6.83 -25.08 -4.26
N ARG A 240 7.73 -24.28 -3.71
CA ARG A 240 8.04 -22.92 -4.23
C ARG A 240 8.37 -22.89 -5.72
N ARG A 241 9.07 -23.93 -6.24
CA ARG A 241 9.37 -24.06 -7.68
C ARG A 241 8.09 -24.22 -8.52
N THR A 242 7.11 -24.97 -8.04
CA THR A 242 5.82 -25.16 -8.72
C THR A 242 5.00 -23.87 -8.69
N ALA A 243 4.93 -23.20 -7.54
CA ALA A 243 4.27 -21.90 -7.41
C ALA A 243 4.87 -20.86 -8.38
N ALA A 244 6.21 -20.80 -8.53
CA ALA A 244 6.88 -19.93 -9.49
C ALA A 244 6.48 -20.23 -10.95
N LYS A 245 6.38 -21.52 -11.34
CA LYS A 245 5.95 -21.91 -12.69
C LYS A 245 4.50 -21.47 -12.96
N VAL A 246 3.61 -21.68 -12.00
CA VAL A 246 2.19 -21.24 -12.11
C VAL A 246 2.11 -19.71 -12.22
N ALA A 247 2.83 -18.98 -11.38
CA ALA A 247 2.87 -17.52 -11.44
C ALA A 247 3.37 -17.01 -12.81
N LYS A 248 4.40 -17.66 -13.39
CA LYS A 248 4.89 -17.35 -14.74
C LYS A 248 3.82 -17.52 -15.83
N LEU A 249 2.98 -18.57 -15.71
CA LEU A 249 1.91 -18.83 -16.69
C LEU A 249 0.80 -17.78 -16.61
N VAL A 250 0.46 -17.32 -15.42
CA VAL A 250 -0.59 -16.29 -15.20
C VAL A 250 -0.14 -14.90 -15.67
N MET A 251 1.21 -14.67 -15.71
CA MET A 251 1.80 -13.41 -16.19
C MET A 251 2.01 -13.37 -17.71
N LYS A 252 1.67 -14.43 -18.44
CA LYS A 252 1.71 -14.38 -19.92
C LYS A 252 0.62 -13.45 -20.43
N GLU A 253 0.96 -12.73 -21.50
CA GLU A 253 0.01 -11.98 -22.29
C GLU A 253 -1.06 -12.92 -22.89
N ASN A 254 -2.24 -12.38 -23.09
CA ASN A 254 -3.36 -13.07 -23.75
C ASN A 254 -3.10 -13.22 -25.24
#